data_a65f41d82d00116cf19fd8c402b00b2e
#
_entry.id   a65f41d82d00116cf19fd8c402b00b2e
#
_cell.length_a   1.000
_cell.length_b   1.000
_cell.length_c   1.000
_cell.angle_alpha   90.00
_cell.angle_beta   90.00
_cell.angle_gamma   90.00
#
_symmetry.space_group_name_H-M   'P 1'
#
loop_
_entity.id
_entity.type
_entity.pdbx_description
1 polymer ?
#
loop_
_entity_poly.entity_id
_entity_poly.type
_entity_poly.pdbx_seq_one_letter_code
_entity_poly.pdbx_strand_id
1 'polypeptide(L)'
;VYKRQVPGCTDPAATNYDPNATVDDGSCTYCAQAVVNFSVDAGASVSASYDNVVINGNFANWNGWGVTLTDADGDGVYEGSLVVDAGTYEYVHALTGSGDGWSGWGVVGYADSTCAVPGTNNFGFTVSCGDTLNLATVCFGSCSACVVIVSGCTGPTYCNYNPLATVDAVS
;
A
#
# COMPACT_ATOMS: atom_id res chain seq x y z
N VAL A 1 27.06 -49.02 -15.08
CA VAL A 1 26.41 -48.03 -15.91
C VAL A 1 26.66 -46.66 -15.27
N TYR A 2 27.52 -45.83 -15.87
CA TYR A 2 27.70 -44.45 -15.41
C TYR A 2 26.42 -43.68 -15.76
N LYS A 3 25.64 -43.26 -14.74
CA LYS A 3 24.58 -42.30 -14.96
C LYS A 3 25.22 -40.98 -15.39
N ARG A 4 24.81 -40.49 -16.54
CA ARG A 4 25.25 -39.17 -17.03
C ARG A 4 24.81 -38.13 -16.00
N GLN A 5 25.74 -37.39 -15.40
CA GLN A 5 25.45 -36.25 -14.55
C GLN A 5 25.01 -35.07 -15.45
N VAL A 6 23.90 -34.46 -15.09
CA VAL A 6 23.42 -33.25 -15.72
C VAL A 6 23.55 -32.17 -14.65
N PRO A 7 24.53 -31.24 -14.78
CA PRO A 7 24.68 -30.13 -13.84
C PRO A 7 23.59 -29.10 -14.09
N GLY A 8 23.13 -28.41 -13.03
CA GLY A 8 22.12 -27.38 -13.04
C GLY A 8 21.54 -27.16 -11.65
N CYS A 9 20.63 -26.20 -11.51
CA CYS A 9 19.96 -25.95 -10.25
C CYS A 9 18.95 -27.07 -9.93
N THR A 10 19.14 -27.73 -8.79
CA THR A 10 18.28 -28.84 -8.33
C THR A 10 17.27 -28.43 -7.27
N ASP A 11 17.24 -27.16 -6.85
CA ASP A 11 16.30 -26.66 -5.86
C ASP A 11 14.98 -26.18 -6.52
N PRO A 12 13.83 -26.84 -6.24
CA PRO A 12 12.54 -26.44 -6.80
C PRO A 12 12.06 -25.02 -6.39
N ALA A 13 12.64 -24.45 -5.34
CA ALA A 13 12.34 -23.08 -4.90
C ALA A 13 13.11 -22.00 -5.69
N ALA A 14 14.12 -22.40 -6.47
CA ALA A 14 14.89 -21.48 -7.29
C ALA A 14 14.15 -21.07 -8.58
N THR A 15 14.35 -19.84 -9.03
CA THR A 15 13.73 -19.30 -10.26
C THR A 15 14.24 -19.98 -11.53
N ASN A 16 15.44 -20.59 -11.48
CA ASN A 16 16.08 -21.30 -12.57
C ASN A 16 16.19 -22.81 -12.32
N TYR A 17 15.25 -23.39 -11.54
CA TYR A 17 15.19 -24.83 -11.30
C TYR A 17 15.16 -25.63 -12.62
N ASP A 18 16.04 -26.61 -12.73
CA ASP A 18 16.06 -27.58 -13.86
C ASP A 18 15.63 -28.96 -13.38
N PRO A 19 14.41 -29.43 -13.72
CA PRO A 19 13.94 -30.75 -13.31
C PRO A 19 14.77 -31.92 -13.90
N ASN A 20 15.64 -31.68 -14.89
CA ASN A 20 16.54 -32.66 -15.47
C ASN A 20 17.92 -32.68 -14.81
N ALA A 21 18.24 -31.67 -14.01
CA ALA A 21 19.50 -31.66 -13.28
C ALA A 21 19.58 -32.82 -12.28
N THR A 22 20.72 -33.48 -12.27
CA THR A 22 20.99 -34.58 -11.34
C THR A 22 22.10 -34.25 -10.35
N VAL A 23 22.77 -33.14 -10.55
CA VAL A 23 23.83 -32.59 -9.68
C VAL A 23 23.69 -31.08 -9.65
N ASP A 24 23.62 -30.53 -8.44
CA ASP A 24 23.64 -29.08 -8.22
C ASP A 24 25.02 -28.52 -8.60
N ASP A 25 25.04 -27.54 -9.47
CA ASP A 25 26.25 -26.86 -9.93
C ASP A 25 26.45 -25.49 -9.24
N GLY A 26 25.62 -25.14 -8.26
CA GLY A 26 25.66 -23.88 -7.53
C GLY A 26 25.06 -22.70 -8.31
N SER A 27 24.37 -22.97 -9.43
CA SER A 27 23.76 -21.91 -10.28
C SER A 27 22.39 -21.45 -9.80
N CYS A 28 21.86 -22.01 -8.70
CA CYS A 28 20.51 -21.64 -8.21
C CYS A 28 20.38 -20.14 -7.94
N THR A 29 19.35 -19.54 -8.52
CA THR A 29 18.98 -18.14 -8.30
C THR A 29 17.62 -18.07 -7.63
N TYR A 30 17.45 -17.13 -6.69
CA TYR A 30 16.22 -16.99 -5.93
C TYR A 30 15.58 -15.63 -6.20
N CYS A 31 14.27 -15.59 -6.05
CA CYS A 31 13.50 -14.37 -6.13
C CYS A 31 13.88 -13.42 -4.98
N ALA A 32 14.34 -12.22 -5.31
CA ALA A 32 14.46 -11.16 -4.32
C ALA A 32 13.07 -10.64 -3.92
N GLN A 33 12.89 -10.31 -2.65
CA GLN A 33 11.65 -9.70 -2.18
C GLN A 33 11.42 -8.34 -2.83
N ALA A 34 10.16 -7.99 -3.03
CA ALA A 34 9.73 -6.68 -3.50
C ALA A 34 9.53 -5.72 -2.33
N VAL A 35 9.66 -4.42 -2.62
CA VAL A 35 9.35 -3.33 -1.70
C VAL A 35 8.12 -2.61 -2.20
N VAL A 36 7.13 -2.41 -1.33
CA VAL A 36 5.92 -1.62 -1.61
C VAL A 36 5.88 -0.43 -0.69
N ASN A 37 5.87 0.77 -1.26
CA ASN A 37 5.79 2.02 -0.53
C ASN A 37 4.33 2.52 -0.56
N PHE A 38 3.76 2.69 0.64
CA PHE A 38 2.42 3.23 0.85
C PHE A 38 2.50 4.71 1.17
N SER A 39 1.50 5.46 0.71
CA SER A 39 1.33 6.88 1.01
C SER A 39 -0.18 7.18 1.13
N VAL A 40 -0.63 7.61 2.31
CA VAL A 40 -2.04 7.82 2.64
C VAL A 40 -2.23 9.17 3.30
N ASP A 41 -3.00 10.06 2.66
CA ASP A 41 -3.46 11.30 3.29
C ASP A 41 -4.59 10.96 4.28
N ALA A 42 -4.24 10.93 5.55
CA ALA A 42 -5.11 10.59 6.66
C ALA A 42 -5.24 11.71 7.70
N GLY A 43 -4.62 12.86 7.47
CA GLY A 43 -4.58 13.97 8.44
C GLY A 43 -5.95 14.42 8.93
N ALA A 44 -6.95 14.45 8.04
CA ALA A 44 -8.33 14.77 8.39
C ALA A 44 -9.08 13.64 9.14
N SER A 45 -8.57 12.41 9.10
CA SER A 45 -9.20 11.21 9.66
C SER A 45 -8.64 10.84 11.03
N VAL A 46 -7.40 11.24 11.31
CA VAL A 46 -6.71 10.98 12.59
C VAL A 46 -7.34 11.80 13.73
N SER A 47 -7.42 11.21 14.91
CA SER A 47 -7.95 11.86 16.12
C SER A 47 -7.22 11.35 17.36
N ALA A 48 -7.41 11.99 18.50
CA ALA A 48 -6.77 11.59 19.76
C ALA A 48 -7.10 10.16 20.23
N SER A 49 -8.16 9.54 19.71
CA SER A 49 -8.54 8.16 20.00
C SER A 49 -8.08 7.15 18.95
N TYR A 50 -7.70 7.64 17.77
CA TYR A 50 -7.28 6.87 16.61
C TYR A 50 -6.12 7.61 15.94
N ASP A 51 -4.93 7.51 16.56
CA ASP A 51 -3.74 8.30 16.25
C ASP A 51 -2.68 7.52 15.46
N ASN A 52 -2.92 6.25 15.19
CA ASN A 52 -2.03 5.44 14.37
C ASN A 52 -2.71 5.07 13.05
N VAL A 53 -1.99 5.27 11.95
CA VAL A 53 -2.40 4.86 10.60
C VAL A 53 -1.68 3.57 10.24
N VAL A 54 -2.45 2.55 9.87
CA VAL A 54 -1.90 1.23 9.53
C VAL A 54 -2.50 0.70 8.23
N ILE A 55 -1.73 -0.11 7.53
CA ILE A 55 -2.18 -0.89 6.38
C ILE A 55 -2.34 -2.34 6.84
N ASN A 56 -3.55 -2.86 6.78
CA ASN A 56 -3.83 -4.25 7.08
C ASN A 56 -4.12 -5.03 5.81
N GLY A 57 -3.56 -6.22 5.67
CA GLY A 57 -3.72 -7.00 4.45
C GLY A 57 -3.45 -8.48 4.64
N ASN A 58 -3.66 -9.23 3.56
CA ASN A 58 -3.43 -10.69 3.55
C ASN A 58 -1.94 -11.05 3.70
N PHE A 59 -1.01 -10.15 3.41
CA PHE A 59 0.42 -10.30 3.69
C PHE A 59 0.72 -10.46 5.20
N ALA A 60 -0.17 -10.00 6.08
CA ALA A 60 -0.11 -10.15 7.53
C ALA A 60 -1.25 -11.04 8.08
N ASN A 61 -1.86 -11.88 7.23
CA ASN A 61 -3.01 -12.72 7.58
C ASN A 61 -4.17 -11.95 8.23
N TRP A 62 -4.35 -10.68 7.89
CA TRP A 62 -5.40 -9.81 8.43
C TRP A 62 -5.41 -9.71 9.97
N ASN A 63 -4.24 -9.75 10.61
CA ASN A 63 -4.13 -9.77 12.08
C ASN A 63 -4.12 -8.38 12.74
N GLY A 64 -4.35 -7.30 11.99
CA GLY A 64 -4.12 -5.93 12.42
C GLY A 64 -2.63 -5.58 12.41
N TRP A 65 -2.27 -4.29 12.52
CA TRP A 65 -0.87 -3.84 12.62
C TRP A 65 0.06 -4.37 11.53
N GLY A 66 -0.45 -4.53 10.28
CA GLY A 66 0.32 -5.07 9.17
C GLY A 66 1.52 -4.19 8.81
N VAL A 67 1.29 -2.93 8.44
CA VAL A 67 2.32 -1.89 8.25
C VAL A 67 1.87 -0.63 8.97
N THR A 68 2.70 -0.12 9.86
CA THR A 68 2.47 1.19 10.49
C THR A 68 3.02 2.28 9.58
N LEU A 69 2.20 3.28 9.28
CA LEU A 69 2.60 4.46 8.54
C LEU A 69 2.91 5.60 9.51
N THR A 70 3.81 6.48 9.13
CA THR A 70 4.24 7.64 9.92
C THR A 70 4.16 8.91 9.11
N ASP A 71 3.74 9.99 9.74
CA ASP A 71 3.78 11.36 9.21
C ASP A 71 5.00 12.06 9.84
N ALA A 72 6.13 12.02 9.14
CA ALA A 72 7.40 12.46 9.68
C ALA A 72 7.61 13.99 9.58
N ASP A 73 6.95 14.64 8.64
CA ASP A 73 7.07 16.07 8.37
C ASP A 73 5.82 16.87 8.80
N GLY A 74 4.76 16.18 9.23
CA GLY A 74 3.56 16.80 9.80
C GLY A 74 2.60 17.37 8.76
N ASP A 75 2.63 16.88 7.52
CA ASP A 75 1.79 17.36 6.43
C ASP A 75 0.42 16.63 6.34
N GLY A 76 0.23 15.61 7.17
CA GLY A 76 -0.98 14.77 7.20
C GLY A 76 -0.94 13.58 6.26
N VAL A 77 0.14 13.40 5.50
CA VAL A 77 0.38 12.23 4.67
C VAL A 77 1.24 11.23 5.44
N TYR A 78 0.72 10.04 5.60
CA TYR A 78 1.35 8.95 6.34
C TYR A 78 2.00 7.97 5.36
N GLU A 79 3.28 7.69 5.58
CA GLU A 79 4.08 6.86 4.68
C GLU A 79 4.72 5.68 5.39
N GLY A 80 4.94 4.60 4.65
CA GLY A 80 5.60 3.40 5.16
C GLY A 80 5.86 2.38 4.08
N SER A 81 6.70 1.40 4.38
CA SER A 81 7.14 0.40 3.41
C SER A 81 6.88 -1.02 3.91
N LEU A 82 6.58 -1.90 2.97
CA LEU A 82 6.39 -3.33 3.16
C LEU A 82 7.37 -4.09 2.29
N VAL A 83 8.02 -5.11 2.85
CA VAL A 83 8.83 -6.06 2.09
C VAL A 83 8.05 -7.36 1.99
N VAL A 84 7.78 -7.83 0.76
CA VAL A 84 6.99 -9.04 0.48
C VAL A 84 7.60 -9.85 -0.64
N ASP A 85 7.22 -11.13 -0.72
CA ASP A 85 7.53 -11.98 -1.87
C ASP A 85 6.73 -11.52 -3.11
N ALA A 86 7.14 -11.97 -4.29
CA ALA A 86 6.36 -11.73 -5.51
C ALA A 86 4.96 -12.33 -5.37
N GLY A 87 3.93 -11.55 -5.73
CA GLY A 87 2.55 -12.00 -5.56
C GLY A 87 1.53 -10.89 -5.75
N THR A 88 0.27 -11.27 -5.55
CA THR A 88 -0.88 -10.35 -5.53
C THR A 88 -1.41 -10.28 -4.12
N TYR A 89 -1.59 -9.06 -3.64
CA TYR A 89 -1.97 -8.76 -2.26
C TYR A 89 -3.21 -7.87 -2.23
N GLU A 90 -3.97 -8.04 -1.16
CA GLU A 90 -5.11 -7.20 -0.84
C GLU A 90 -4.90 -6.53 0.51
N TYR A 91 -5.41 -5.29 0.65
CA TYR A 91 -5.24 -4.53 1.87
C TYR A 91 -6.37 -3.50 2.07
N VAL A 92 -6.44 -2.97 3.28
CA VAL A 92 -7.28 -1.83 3.67
C VAL A 92 -6.43 -0.83 4.45
N HIS A 93 -6.86 0.42 4.46
CA HIS A 93 -6.38 1.40 5.41
C HIS A 93 -7.09 1.19 6.75
N ALA A 94 -6.41 1.40 7.86
CA ALA A 94 -7.07 1.41 9.16
C ALA A 94 -6.48 2.46 10.09
N LEU A 95 -7.31 2.98 10.99
CA LEU A 95 -6.88 3.78 12.12
C LEU A 95 -7.07 2.97 13.40
N THR A 96 -6.11 3.06 14.30
CA THR A 96 -6.15 2.39 15.59
C THR A 96 -5.62 3.30 16.69
N GLY A 97 -5.99 3.00 17.94
CA GLY A 97 -5.57 3.78 19.09
C GLY A 97 -6.34 3.39 20.34
N SER A 98 -6.45 4.32 21.28
CA SER A 98 -7.17 4.07 22.53
C SER A 98 -8.67 3.78 22.33
N GLY A 99 -9.25 4.24 21.23
CA GLY A 99 -10.67 4.07 20.92
C GLY A 99 -11.07 2.63 20.60
N ASP A 100 -10.15 1.83 20.07
CA ASP A 100 -10.35 0.41 19.75
C ASP A 100 -9.50 -0.54 20.61
N GLY A 101 -8.85 -0.02 21.65
CA GLY A 101 -7.94 -0.80 22.50
C GLY A 101 -6.71 -1.30 21.74
N TRP A 102 -6.26 -0.54 20.73
CA TRP A 102 -5.07 -0.85 19.95
C TRP A 102 -5.17 -2.16 19.15
N SER A 103 -6.38 -2.48 18.66
CA SER A 103 -6.63 -3.71 17.89
C SER A 103 -6.03 -3.71 16.48
N GLY A 104 -5.76 -2.52 15.93
CA GLY A 104 -5.39 -2.34 14.53
C GLY A 104 -6.60 -2.24 13.59
N TRP A 105 -7.84 -2.17 14.12
CA TRP A 105 -9.09 -2.24 13.35
C TRP A 105 -10.14 -1.20 13.79
N GLY A 106 -9.74 -0.10 14.42
CA GLY A 106 -10.67 0.88 14.99
C GLY A 106 -11.55 1.56 13.95
N VAL A 107 -10.97 2.18 12.93
CA VAL A 107 -11.69 2.73 11.79
C VAL A 107 -11.12 2.15 10.52
N VAL A 108 -11.93 1.52 9.69
CA VAL A 108 -11.46 0.88 8.45
C VAL A 108 -11.85 1.70 7.24
N GLY A 109 -10.86 2.07 6.45
CA GLY A 109 -10.99 2.74 5.17
C GLY A 109 -10.90 1.71 4.03
N TYR A 110 -12.03 1.38 3.45
CA TYR A 110 -12.13 0.47 2.32
C TYR A 110 -11.92 1.19 0.99
N ALA A 111 -11.47 0.46 -0.02
CA ALA A 111 -11.44 0.94 -1.38
C ALA A 111 -12.86 1.22 -1.90
N ASP A 112 -13.01 2.29 -2.67
CA ASP A 112 -14.24 2.52 -3.41
C ASP A 112 -14.29 1.65 -4.69
N SER A 113 -15.43 1.63 -5.37
CA SER A 113 -15.66 0.78 -6.54
C SER A 113 -14.76 1.08 -7.75
N THR A 114 -13.96 2.16 -7.72
CA THR A 114 -13.11 2.55 -8.85
C THR A 114 -11.76 1.81 -8.86
N CYS A 115 -11.29 1.34 -7.69
CA CYS A 115 -10.03 0.60 -7.58
C CYS A 115 -10.11 -0.66 -6.71
N ALA A 116 -11.28 -0.96 -6.14
CA ALA A 116 -11.44 -2.17 -5.33
C ALA A 116 -11.13 -3.44 -6.14
N VAL A 117 -10.48 -4.40 -5.50
CA VAL A 117 -10.30 -5.73 -6.06
C VAL A 117 -11.67 -6.33 -6.36
N PRO A 118 -11.93 -6.86 -7.57
CA PRO A 118 -13.24 -7.41 -7.95
C PRO A 118 -13.79 -8.40 -6.95
N GLY A 119 -15.02 -8.14 -6.47
CA GLY A 119 -15.70 -8.98 -5.49
C GLY A 119 -15.36 -8.68 -4.02
N THR A 120 -14.54 -7.66 -3.77
CA THR A 120 -14.19 -7.19 -2.43
C THR A 120 -14.35 -5.67 -2.33
N ASN A 121 -14.09 -5.12 -1.15
CA ASN A 121 -13.91 -3.68 -0.93
C ASN A 121 -12.45 -3.37 -0.56
N ASN A 122 -11.52 -4.25 -0.89
CA ASN A 122 -10.12 -4.09 -0.56
C ASN A 122 -9.38 -3.38 -1.70
N PHE A 123 -8.34 -2.62 -1.34
CA PHE A 123 -7.30 -2.23 -2.29
C PHE A 123 -6.47 -3.44 -2.69
N GLY A 124 -5.77 -3.36 -3.80
CA GLY A 124 -4.88 -4.44 -4.23
C GLY A 124 -3.64 -3.94 -4.94
N PHE A 125 -2.58 -4.76 -4.89
CA PHE A 125 -1.38 -4.56 -5.70
C PHE A 125 -0.78 -5.90 -6.11
N THR A 126 0.02 -5.88 -7.17
CA THR A 126 0.81 -7.03 -7.63
C THR A 126 2.26 -6.60 -7.78
N VAL A 127 3.18 -7.42 -7.31
CA VAL A 127 4.63 -7.19 -7.42
C VAL A 127 5.34 -8.43 -7.94
N SER A 128 6.41 -8.22 -8.69
CA SER A 128 7.34 -9.25 -9.17
C SER A 128 8.61 -9.26 -8.32
N CYS A 129 9.47 -10.24 -8.57
CA CYS A 129 10.74 -10.39 -7.87
C CYS A 129 11.62 -9.13 -7.96
N GLY A 130 11.99 -8.58 -6.81
CA GLY A 130 12.89 -7.43 -6.71
C GLY A 130 12.29 -6.09 -7.12
N ASP A 131 10.98 -6.03 -7.36
CA ASP A 131 10.30 -4.78 -7.70
C ASP A 131 10.33 -3.77 -6.53
N THR A 132 10.30 -2.49 -6.89
CA THR A 132 9.94 -1.41 -5.98
C THR A 132 8.68 -0.74 -6.53
N LEU A 133 7.56 -0.94 -5.83
CA LEU A 133 6.27 -0.36 -6.18
C LEU A 133 6.00 0.86 -5.28
N ASN A 134 5.88 2.04 -5.88
CA ASN A 134 5.44 3.23 -5.18
C ASN A 134 3.95 3.45 -5.47
N LEU A 135 3.10 3.26 -4.48
CA LEU A 135 1.68 3.56 -4.60
C LEU A 135 1.47 5.08 -4.56
N ALA A 136 0.56 5.57 -5.38
CA ALA A 136 0.21 7.00 -5.37
C ALA A 136 -0.44 7.38 -4.04
N THR A 137 -0.21 8.62 -3.59
CA THR A 137 -0.89 9.15 -2.41
C THR A 137 -2.39 9.24 -2.66
N VAL A 138 -3.15 8.61 -1.77
CA VAL A 138 -4.62 8.59 -1.82
C VAL A 138 -5.20 9.02 -0.48
N CYS A 139 -6.43 9.53 -0.49
CA CYS A 139 -7.18 9.79 0.73
C CYS A 139 -7.46 8.49 1.50
N PHE A 140 -7.51 8.58 2.82
CA PHE A 140 -7.90 7.46 3.68
C PHE A 140 -9.26 6.87 3.25
N GLY A 141 -9.27 5.60 2.90
CA GLY A 141 -10.46 4.91 2.42
C GLY A 141 -10.96 5.35 1.03
N SER A 142 -10.09 5.88 0.19
CA SER A 142 -10.43 6.30 -1.18
C SER A 142 -9.38 5.82 -2.17
N CYS A 143 -9.79 5.68 -3.43
CA CYS A 143 -8.91 5.40 -4.56
C CYS A 143 -8.26 6.65 -5.17
N SER A 144 -8.61 7.82 -4.68
CA SER A 144 -8.20 9.11 -5.23
C SER A 144 -7.47 9.95 -4.19
N ALA A 145 -6.67 10.89 -4.65
CA ALA A 145 -6.07 11.91 -3.80
C ALA A 145 -7.15 12.74 -3.11
N CYS A 146 -6.86 13.25 -1.91
CA CYS A 146 -7.74 14.15 -1.20
C CYS A 146 -7.97 15.45 -1.99
N VAL A 147 -9.21 15.86 -2.08
CA VAL A 147 -9.54 17.16 -2.64
C VAL A 147 -9.43 18.20 -1.55
N VAL A 148 -8.45 19.08 -1.65
CA VAL A 148 -8.36 20.25 -0.78
C VAL A 148 -9.47 21.22 -1.19
N ILE A 149 -10.48 21.35 -0.32
CA ILE A 149 -11.55 22.34 -0.52
C ILE A 149 -11.04 23.69 -0.03
N VAL A 150 -10.63 24.54 -0.95
CA VAL A 150 -10.32 25.95 -0.67
C VAL A 150 -11.54 26.78 -1.02
N SER A 151 -12.24 27.28 0.00
CA SER A 151 -13.36 28.17 -0.20
C SER A 151 -12.87 29.58 -0.53
N GLY A 152 -13.47 30.22 -1.52
CA GLY A 152 -13.10 31.55 -1.96
C GLY A 152 -13.87 31.97 -3.20
N CYS A 153 -13.67 33.20 -3.66
CA CYS A 153 -14.27 33.62 -4.92
C CYS A 153 -13.53 32.98 -6.11
N THR A 154 -14.22 32.18 -6.90
CA THR A 154 -13.67 31.50 -8.09
C THR A 154 -13.76 32.33 -9.37
N GLY A 155 -14.50 33.46 -9.35
CA GLY A 155 -14.66 34.34 -10.52
C GLY A 155 -13.50 35.33 -10.67
N PRO A 156 -12.66 35.22 -11.72
CA PRO A 156 -11.47 36.06 -11.90
C PRO A 156 -11.74 37.54 -12.13
N THR A 157 -13.01 37.91 -12.31
CA THR A 157 -13.46 39.32 -12.52
C THR A 157 -13.82 40.03 -11.23
N TYR A 158 -13.87 39.32 -10.09
CA TYR A 158 -14.20 39.89 -8.79
C TYR A 158 -12.94 40.32 -8.04
N CYS A 159 -13.06 41.40 -7.25
CA CYS A 159 -11.91 41.95 -6.52
C CYS A 159 -11.39 41.08 -5.36
N ASN A 160 -12.18 40.12 -4.93
CA ASN A 160 -11.82 39.12 -3.90
C ASN A 160 -11.49 37.74 -4.49
N TYR A 161 -11.19 37.66 -5.78
CA TYR A 161 -10.81 36.44 -6.45
C TYR A 161 -9.63 35.73 -5.77
N ASN A 162 -9.80 34.45 -5.48
CA ASN A 162 -8.75 33.58 -4.97
C ASN A 162 -8.45 32.50 -6.04
N PRO A 163 -7.29 32.56 -6.71
CA PRO A 163 -6.94 31.59 -7.75
C PRO A 163 -6.76 30.15 -7.25
N LEU A 164 -6.66 29.98 -5.92
CA LEU A 164 -6.57 28.64 -5.29
C LEU A 164 -7.95 28.13 -4.84
N ALA A 165 -9.02 28.92 -4.97
CA ALA A 165 -10.35 28.46 -4.57
C ALA A 165 -10.82 27.32 -5.48
N THR A 166 -11.26 26.23 -4.85
CA THR A 166 -11.83 25.04 -5.52
C THR A 166 -13.37 25.05 -5.43
N VAL A 167 -13.93 25.80 -4.52
CA VAL A 167 -15.38 26.04 -4.38
C VAL A 167 -15.66 27.51 -4.17
N ASP A 168 -16.76 27.98 -4.73
CA ASP A 168 -17.19 29.36 -4.58
C ASP A 168 -17.76 29.58 -3.16
N ALA A 169 -17.17 30.51 -2.42
CA ALA A 169 -17.73 30.91 -1.15
C ALA A 169 -18.91 31.85 -1.45
N VAL A 170 -20.11 31.39 -1.14
CA VAL A 170 -21.32 32.24 -1.24
C VAL A 170 -21.15 33.40 -0.27
N SER A 171 -20.90 34.59 -0.80
CA SER A 171 -20.84 35.86 -0.05
C SER A 171 -22.21 36.44 0.15
#